data_0a551a17fe20be7b3b1ee3202b9a9880
#
_entry.id   0a551a17fe20be7b3b1ee3202b9a9880
#
_cell.length_a   1.000
_cell.length_b   1.000
_cell.length_c   1.000
_cell.angle_alpha   90.00
_cell.angle_beta   90.00
_cell.angle_gamma   90.00
#
_symmetry.space_group_name_H-M   'P 1'
#
loop_
_entity.id
_entity.type
_entity.pdbx_description
1 polymer ?
#
loop_
_entity_poly.entity_id
_entity_poly.type
_entity_poly.pdbx_seq_one_letter_code
_entity_poly.pdbx_strand_id
1 'polypeptide(L)'
;MRSLDDPQLMREIIMDHYEHPRNRGLVDDQTYQKVNMNSDSCIDDLDIQVKFDGDKIADVRYDGEACAICTSSTSIMSTLVKGKTKAEAKKIIENYMNMIYEKDYDEELLEEAIAFKNTHKQANRIKCATLGWNGLIKLIEESEE
;
A
#
# COMPACT_ATOMS: atom_id res chain seq x y z
N MET A 1 -7.11 1.24 -25.81
CA MET A 1 -6.74 0.95 -24.43
C MET A 1 -6.15 2.21 -23.80
N ARG A 2 -6.69 2.60 -22.64
CA ARG A 2 -6.19 3.80 -21.97
C ARG A 2 -4.86 3.49 -21.26
N SER A 3 -3.97 4.48 -21.29
CA SER A 3 -2.71 4.39 -20.55
C SER A 3 -2.97 4.58 -19.05
N LEU A 4 -2.18 3.91 -18.21
CA LEU A 4 -2.23 4.13 -16.76
C LEU A 4 -1.81 5.55 -16.39
N ASP A 5 -1.23 6.31 -17.34
CA ASP A 5 -0.89 7.71 -17.13
C ASP A 5 -2.07 8.67 -17.34
N ASP A 6 -3.20 8.17 -17.81
CA ASP A 6 -4.40 9.01 -18.03
C ASP A 6 -4.93 9.48 -16.66
N PRO A 7 -4.98 10.82 -16.40
CA PRO A 7 -5.46 11.33 -15.12
C PRO A 7 -6.87 10.87 -14.75
N GLN A 8 -7.74 10.71 -15.73
CA GLN A 8 -9.10 10.22 -15.47
C GLN A 8 -9.07 8.77 -15.01
N LEU A 9 -8.28 7.93 -15.66
CA LEU A 9 -8.14 6.53 -15.27
C LEU A 9 -7.53 6.41 -13.87
N MET A 10 -6.54 7.24 -13.55
CA MET A 10 -5.94 7.26 -12.22
C MET A 10 -7.00 7.56 -11.15
N ARG A 11 -7.86 8.55 -11.39
CA ARG A 11 -8.95 8.88 -10.46
C ARG A 11 -9.94 7.74 -10.32
N GLU A 12 -10.27 7.07 -11.42
CA GLU A 12 -11.19 5.94 -11.41
C GLU A 12 -10.63 4.78 -10.59
N ILE A 13 -9.33 4.50 -10.71
CA ILE A 13 -8.67 3.45 -9.94
C ILE A 13 -8.71 3.77 -8.45
N ILE A 14 -8.38 5.00 -8.07
CA ILE A 14 -8.41 5.43 -6.68
C ILE A 14 -9.82 5.33 -6.11
N MET A 15 -10.82 5.81 -6.83
CA MET A 15 -12.20 5.77 -6.38
C MET A 15 -12.73 4.34 -6.26
N ASP A 16 -12.36 3.46 -7.18
CA ASP A 16 -12.75 2.06 -7.12
C ASP A 16 -12.23 1.41 -5.85
N HIS A 17 -10.95 1.60 -5.54
CA HIS A 17 -10.34 1.04 -4.34
C HIS A 17 -10.86 1.70 -3.05
N TYR A 18 -11.29 2.95 -3.13
CA TYR A 18 -11.90 3.62 -1.98
C TYR A 18 -13.31 3.09 -1.71
N GLU A 19 -14.11 2.94 -2.75
CA GLU A 19 -15.50 2.47 -2.63
C GLU A 19 -15.57 0.96 -2.37
N HIS A 20 -14.62 0.21 -2.91
CA HIS A 20 -14.58 -1.25 -2.81
C HIS A 20 -13.18 -1.71 -2.35
N PRO A 21 -12.78 -1.36 -1.11
CA PRO A 21 -11.43 -1.70 -0.64
C PRO A 21 -11.24 -3.21 -0.54
N ARG A 22 -10.14 -3.69 -1.12
CA ARG A 22 -9.78 -5.12 -1.12
C ARG A 22 -9.05 -5.45 0.17
N ASN A 23 -9.29 -6.64 0.69
CA ASN A 23 -8.57 -7.18 1.86
C ASN A 23 -8.76 -6.35 3.14
N ARG A 24 -9.81 -5.53 3.21
CA ARG A 24 -10.11 -4.73 4.39
C ARG A 24 -10.77 -5.58 5.46
N GLY A 25 -10.43 -5.29 6.72
CA GLY A 25 -10.95 -5.99 7.88
C GLY A 25 -9.88 -6.85 8.53
N LEU A 26 -9.74 -6.71 9.85
CA LEU A 26 -8.74 -7.48 10.59
C LEU A 26 -9.28 -8.89 10.87
N VAL A 27 -8.36 -9.85 11.00
CA VAL A 27 -8.70 -11.22 11.36
C VAL A 27 -8.19 -11.50 12.77
N ASP A 28 -8.90 -12.35 13.50
CA ASP A 28 -8.52 -12.78 14.84
C ASP A 28 -7.73 -14.08 14.71
N ASP A 29 -6.47 -13.96 14.30
CA ASP A 29 -5.59 -15.08 14.05
C ASP A 29 -4.17 -14.69 14.48
N GLN A 30 -3.64 -15.40 15.45
CA GLN A 30 -2.32 -15.11 16.03
C GLN A 30 -1.16 -15.38 15.08
N THR A 31 -1.40 -16.05 13.95
CA THR A 31 -0.37 -16.27 12.94
C THR A 31 -0.09 -15.00 12.12
N TYR A 32 -0.97 -14.00 12.21
CA TYR A 32 -0.76 -12.72 11.56
C TYR A 32 0.10 -11.82 12.45
N GLN A 33 1.07 -11.15 11.85
CA GLN A 33 1.82 -10.09 12.52
C GLN A 33 1.09 -8.77 12.27
N LYS A 34 1.10 -7.90 13.25
CA LYS A 34 0.33 -6.65 13.19
C LYS A 34 1.17 -5.45 13.59
N VAL A 35 0.91 -4.32 12.95
CA VAL A 35 1.49 -3.04 13.31
C VAL A 35 0.41 -1.97 13.20
N ASN A 36 0.46 -0.99 14.12
CA ASN A 36 -0.38 0.20 14.03
C ASN A 36 0.43 1.33 13.41
N MET A 37 -0.14 1.97 12.41
CA MET A 37 0.47 3.10 11.72
C MET A 37 -0.45 4.30 11.82
N ASN A 38 0.09 5.45 12.21
CA ASN A 38 -0.68 6.68 12.27
C ASN A 38 0.16 7.85 11.79
N SER A 39 -0.51 8.95 11.47
CA SER A 39 0.16 10.16 10.98
C SER A 39 -0.30 11.35 11.81
N ASP A 40 0.66 12.16 12.26
CA ASP A 40 0.36 13.38 13.02
C ASP A 40 -0.33 14.44 12.18
N SER A 41 -0.24 14.34 10.85
CA SER A 41 -0.73 15.38 9.95
C SER A 41 -2.09 15.07 9.34
N CYS A 42 -2.68 13.92 9.61
CA CYS A 42 -4.01 13.56 9.13
C CYS A 42 -4.68 12.57 10.08
N ILE A 43 -5.96 12.27 9.80
CA ILE A 43 -6.78 11.40 10.66
C ILE A 43 -6.40 9.92 10.57
N ASP A 44 -5.48 9.57 9.68
CA ASP A 44 -5.17 8.17 9.41
C ASP A 44 -4.59 7.46 10.63
N ASP A 45 -5.25 6.38 11.01
CA ASP A 45 -4.82 5.50 12.11
C ASP A 45 -5.17 4.08 11.66
N LEU A 46 -4.18 3.36 11.17
CA LEU A 46 -4.38 2.14 10.40
C LEU A 46 -3.63 0.98 11.04
N ASP A 47 -4.34 -0.13 11.28
CA ASP A 47 -3.72 -1.39 11.66
C ASP A 47 -3.49 -2.22 10.40
N ILE A 48 -2.30 -2.78 10.28
CA ILE A 48 -1.93 -3.66 9.17
C ILE A 48 -1.53 -5.01 9.71
N GLN A 49 -2.10 -6.07 9.15
CA GLN A 49 -1.79 -7.44 9.50
C GLN A 49 -1.22 -8.17 8.29
N VAL A 50 -0.18 -8.96 8.51
CA VAL A 50 0.42 -9.77 7.46
C VAL A 50 0.63 -11.18 7.97
N LYS A 51 0.24 -12.15 7.17
CA LYS A 51 0.55 -13.55 7.41
C LYS A 51 1.64 -13.97 6.44
N PHE A 52 2.72 -14.51 6.98
CA PHE A 52 3.83 -15.03 6.17
C PHE A 52 3.74 -16.56 6.10
N ASP A 53 4.00 -17.10 4.93
CA ASP A 53 4.15 -18.53 4.72
C ASP A 53 5.58 -18.75 4.23
N GLY A 54 6.49 -19.03 5.16
CA GLY A 54 7.91 -19.07 4.86
C GLY A 54 8.38 -17.72 4.33
N ASP A 55 8.86 -17.69 3.11
CA ASP A 55 9.38 -16.49 2.45
C ASP A 55 8.30 -15.69 1.73
N LYS A 56 7.06 -16.19 1.71
CA LYS A 56 5.97 -15.55 0.96
C LYS A 56 4.99 -14.83 1.86
N ILE A 57 4.35 -13.81 1.29
CA ILE A 57 3.26 -13.09 1.93
C ILE A 57 1.97 -13.82 1.57
N ALA A 58 1.42 -14.58 2.53
CA ALA A 58 0.21 -15.36 2.31
C ALA A 58 -1.04 -14.49 2.29
N ASP A 59 -1.09 -13.45 3.14
CA ASP A 59 -2.25 -12.58 3.22
C ASP A 59 -1.85 -11.23 3.82
N VAL A 60 -2.59 -10.19 3.42
CA VAL A 60 -2.44 -8.84 3.97
C VAL A 60 -3.83 -8.32 4.29
N ARG A 61 -4.03 -7.88 5.52
CA ARG A 61 -5.29 -7.29 5.97
C ARG A 61 -5.01 -5.92 6.59
N TYR A 62 -6.01 -5.08 6.62
CA TYR A 62 -5.89 -3.76 7.25
C TYR A 62 -7.27 -3.25 7.65
N ASP A 63 -7.31 -2.38 8.65
CA ASP A 63 -8.53 -1.68 9.03
C ASP A 63 -8.16 -0.48 9.91
N GLY A 64 -9.12 0.43 10.08
CA GLY A 64 -8.93 1.61 10.92
C GLY A 64 -9.54 2.83 10.26
N GLU A 65 -9.24 4.00 10.83
CA GLU A 65 -9.66 5.28 10.26
C GLU A 65 -8.65 5.72 9.22
N ALA A 66 -9.10 5.98 8.00
CA ALA A 66 -8.22 6.37 6.92
C ALA A 66 -8.97 7.21 5.89
N CYS A 67 -8.30 8.26 5.40
CA CYS A 67 -8.85 9.08 4.32
C CYS A 67 -8.92 8.27 3.02
N ALA A 68 -9.55 8.85 1.99
CA ALA A 68 -9.71 8.18 0.70
C ALA A 68 -8.37 7.78 0.08
N ILE A 69 -7.36 8.64 0.19
CA ILE A 69 -6.03 8.37 -0.36
C ILE A 69 -5.36 7.21 0.37
N CYS A 70 -5.39 7.22 1.70
CA CYS A 70 -4.78 6.15 2.50
C CYS A 70 -5.50 4.81 2.27
N THR A 71 -6.82 4.82 2.27
CA THR A 71 -7.63 3.61 2.05
C THR A 71 -7.34 2.99 0.69
N SER A 72 -7.40 3.80 -0.37
CA SER A 72 -7.19 3.30 -1.73
C SER A 72 -5.75 2.84 -1.95
N SER A 73 -4.78 3.58 -1.42
CA SER A 73 -3.36 3.21 -1.53
C SER A 73 -3.09 1.88 -0.83
N THR A 74 -3.62 1.68 0.38
CA THR A 74 -3.43 0.44 1.13
C THR A 74 -4.13 -0.73 0.46
N SER A 75 -5.32 -0.50 -0.08
CA SER A 75 -6.06 -1.51 -0.85
C SER A 75 -5.23 -1.99 -2.05
N ILE A 76 -4.70 -1.06 -2.83
CA ILE A 76 -3.86 -1.39 -3.99
C ILE A 76 -2.62 -2.17 -3.55
N MET A 77 -1.94 -1.70 -2.51
CA MET A 77 -0.79 -2.40 -1.94
C MET A 77 -1.12 -3.85 -1.62
N SER A 78 -2.24 -4.09 -0.94
CA SER A 78 -2.61 -5.43 -0.51
C SER A 78 -2.79 -6.38 -1.69
N THR A 79 -3.30 -5.90 -2.81
CA THR A 79 -3.47 -6.73 -4.01
C THR A 79 -2.14 -7.00 -4.71
N LEU A 80 -1.23 -6.03 -4.69
CA LEU A 80 0.07 -6.16 -5.36
C LEU A 80 1.00 -7.16 -4.65
N VAL A 81 1.01 -7.15 -3.32
CA VAL A 81 2.01 -7.91 -2.57
C VAL A 81 1.53 -9.29 -2.13
N LYS A 82 0.23 -9.53 -2.08
CA LYS A 82 -0.32 -10.82 -1.68
C LYS A 82 0.15 -11.91 -2.64
N GLY A 83 0.75 -12.96 -2.11
CA GLY A 83 1.30 -14.06 -2.90
C GLY A 83 2.72 -13.83 -3.39
N LYS A 84 3.31 -12.67 -3.13
CA LYS A 84 4.70 -12.38 -3.51
C LYS A 84 5.66 -12.83 -2.42
N THR A 85 6.93 -13.04 -2.79
CA THR A 85 7.97 -13.26 -1.78
C THR A 85 8.28 -11.95 -1.07
N LYS A 86 8.92 -12.05 0.10
CA LYS A 86 9.37 -10.86 0.83
C LYS A 86 10.31 -10.00 -0.03
N ALA A 87 11.21 -10.62 -0.78
CA ALA A 87 12.13 -9.90 -1.66
C ALA A 87 11.39 -9.16 -2.77
N GLU A 88 10.41 -9.80 -3.39
CA GLU A 88 9.59 -9.18 -4.42
C GLU A 88 8.78 -8.01 -3.87
N ALA A 89 8.18 -8.21 -2.68
CA ALA A 89 7.40 -7.15 -2.03
C ALA A 89 8.26 -5.94 -1.68
N LYS A 90 9.48 -6.16 -1.16
CA LYS A 90 10.42 -5.06 -0.88
C LYS A 90 10.74 -4.27 -2.15
N LYS A 91 10.94 -4.95 -3.26
CA LYS A 91 11.24 -4.31 -4.53
C LYS A 91 10.05 -3.46 -5.01
N ILE A 92 8.83 -3.98 -4.88
CA ILE A 92 7.61 -3.23 -5.22
C ILE A 92 7.51 -1.98 -4.35
N ILE A 93 7.70 -2.12 -3.03
CA ILE A 93 7.64 -1.00 -2.10
C ILE A 93 8.69 0.05 -2.43
N GLU A 94 9.92 -0.37 -2.71
CA GLU A 94 11.00 0.54 -3.08
C GLU A 94 10.65 1.34 -4.33
N ASN A 95 10.13 0.68 -5.36
CA ASN A 95 9.74 1.37 -6.59
C ASN A 95 8.55 2.31 -6.37
N TYR A 96 7.60 1.93 -5.51
CA TYR A 96 6.50 2.82 -5.15
C TYR A 96 7.02 4.09 -4.47
N MET A 97 7.90 3.93 -3.50
CA MET A 97 8.50 5.09 -2.80
C MET A 97 9.31 5.95 -3.77
N ASN A 98 10.04 5.33 -4.68
CA ASN A 98 10.78 6.08 -5.70
C ASN A 98 9.84 6.92 -6.56
N MET A 99 8.71 6.36 -6.96
CA MET A 99 7.69 7.10 -7.71
C MET A 99 7.16 8.29 -6.90
N ILE A 100 6.81 8.06 -5.64
CA ILE A 100 6.26 9.10 -4.78
C ILE A 100 7.27 10.24 -4.54
N TYR A 101 8.56 9.90 -4.43
CA TYR A 101 9.63 10.88 -4.16
C TYR A 101 10.37 11.32 -5.43
N GLU A 102 9.76 11.12 -6.61
CA GLU A 102 10.25 11.60 -7.90
C GLU A 102 11.62 11.04 -8.30
N LYS A 103 11.88 9.79 -7.93
CA LYS A 103 13.08 9.05 -8.36
C LYS A 103 12.70 8.07 -9.47
N ASP A 104 13.70 7.49 -10.12
CA ASP A 104 13.46 6.49 -11.16
C ASP A 104 12.81 5.24 -10.56
N TYR A 105 11.83 4.68 -11.26
CA TYR A 105 11.11 3.49 -10.83
C TYR A 105 10.67 2.66 -12.02
N ASP A 106 10.37 1.38 -11.76
CA ASP A 106 9.87 0.44 -12.76
C ASP A 106 8.34 0.42 -12.71
N GLU A 107 7.69 1.00 -13.72
CA GLU A 107 6.24 1.07 -13.80
C GLU A 107 5.57 -0.32 -13.81
N GLU A 108 6.21 -1.30 -14.42
CA GLU A 108 5.62 -2.64 -14.53
C GLU A 108 5.40 -3.30 -13.17
N LEU A 109 6.24 -2.98 -12.19
CA LEU A 109 6.11 -3.53 -10.86
C LEU A 109 4.95 -2.92 -10.08
N LEU A 110 4.50 -1.73 -10.44
CA LEU A 110 3.53 -0.96 -9.66
C LEU A 110 2.09 -1.16 -10.08
N GLU A 111 1.83 -1.59 -11.31
CA GLU A 111 0.49 -1.83 -11.83
C GLU A 111 -0.46 -0.68 -11.46
N GLU A 112 -1.55 -0.93 -10.74
CA GLU A 112 -2.52 0.12 -10.38
C GLU A 112 -1.96 1.18 -9.43
N ALA A 113 -0.85 0.90 -8.73
CA ALA A 113 -0.23 1.88 -7.83
C ALA A 113 0.29 3.12 -8.58
N ILE A 114 0.43 3.04 -9.90
CA ILE A 114 0.77 4.18 -10.75
C ILE A 114 -0.28 5.31 -10.63
N ALA A 115 -1.49 4.98 -10.18
CA ALA A 115 -2.52 5.99 -9.93
C ALA A 115 -2.09 7.09 -8.96
N PHE A 116 -1.07 6.83 -8.14
CA PHE A 116 -0.53 7.81 -7.19
C PHE A 116 0.70 8.56 -7.72
N LYS A 117 0.99 8.44 -9.00
CA LYS A 117 2.15 9.04 -9.66
C LYS A 117 2.28 10.54 -9.42
N ASN A 118 1.18 11.25 -9.36
CA ASN A 118 1.18 12.71 -9.19
C ASN A 118 0.99 13.16 -7.74
N THR A 119 1.00 12.24 -6.79
CA THR A 119 0.80 12.54 -5.37
C THR A 119 1.89 13.47 -4.82
N HIS A 120 3.11 13.40 -5.36
CA HIS A 120 4.21 14.27 -4.96
C HIS A 120 3.89 15.77 -5.08
N LYS A 121 2.92 16.12 -5.93
CA LYS A 121 2.49 17.51 -6.13
C LYS A 121 1.69 18.06 -4.95
N GLN A 122 1.28 17.19 -4.04
CA GLN A 122 0.48 17.54 -2.86
C GLN A 122 1.16 16.96 -1.62
N ALA A 123 2.05 17.74 -1.02
CA ALA A 123 2.91 17.28 0.07
C ALA A 123 2.13 16.62 1.23
N ASN A 124 0.95 17.15 1.57
CA ASN A 124 0.13 16.58 2.64
C ASN A 124 -0.49 15.22 2.27
N ARG A 125 -0.50 14.86 1.00
CA ARG A 125 -1.02 13.57 0.55
C ARG A 125 0.03 12.46 0.55
N ILE A 126 1.31 12.83 0.55
CA ILE A 126 2.41 11.86 0.55
C ILE A 126 2.31 10.92 1.75
N LYS A 127 2.05 11.47 2.94
CA LYS A 127 1.92 10.65 4.15
C LYS A 127 0.74 9.69 4.06
N CYS A 128 -0.39 10.16 3.55
CA CYS A 128 -1.56 9.30 3.35
C CYS A 128 -1.29 8.17 2.36
N ALA A 129 -0.61 8.50 1.26
CA ALA A 129 -0.34 7.55 0.20
C ALA A 129 0.71 6.50 0.57
N THR A 130 1.55 6.76 1.59
CA THR A 130 2.65 5.87 1.97
C THR A 130 2.45 5.16 3.30
N LEU A 131 1.44 5.53 4.07
CA LEU A 131 1.27 5.00 5.44
C LEU A 131 1.19 3.47 5.48
N GLY A 132 0.33 2.88 4.67
CA GLY A 132 0.18 1.43 4.61
C GLY A 132 1.44 0.74 4.12
N TRP A 133 2.11 1.33 3.13
CA TRP A 133 3.35 0.79 2.57
C TRP A 133 4.47 0.77 3.60
N ASN A 134 4.57 1.83 4.41
CA ASN A 134 5.55 1.89 5.49
C ASN A 134 5.26 0.84 6.57
N GLY A 135 4.00 0.59 6.86
CA GLY A 135 3.61 -0.45 7.79
C GLY A 135 3.99 -1.84 7.30
N LEU A 136 3.76 -2.08 6.01
CA LEU A 136 4.12 -3.37 5.42
C LEU A 136 5.63 -3.62 5.46
N ILE A 137 6.43 -2.64 5.05
CA ILE A 137 7.88 -2.82 5.05
C ILE A 137 8.41 -3.06 6.47
N LYS A 138 7.83 -2.38 7.44
CA LYS A 138 8.18 -2.58 8.84
C LYS A 138 7.94 -4.02 9.29
N LEU A 139 6.78 -4.58 8.95
CA LEU A 139 6.46 -5.97 9.27
C LEU A 139 7.39 -6.97 8.57
N ILE A 140 7.73 -6.69 7.31
CA ILE A 140 8.65 -7.55 6.57
C ILE A 140 10.02 -7.54 7.23
N GLU A 141 10.55 -6.36 7.56
CA GLU A 141 11.86 -6.22 8.20
C GLU A 141 11.89 -6.88 9.56
N GLU A 142 10.84 -6.71 10.37
CA GLU A 142 10.75 -7.36 11.67
C GLU A 142 10.74 -8.89 11.56
N SER A 143 10.10 -9.41 10.51
CA SER A 143 10.03 -10.85 10.28
C SER A 143 11.37 -11.47 9.88
N GLU A 144 12.32 -10.64 9.43
CA GLU A 144 13.64 -11.06 8.98
C GLU A 144 14.71 -10.96 10.07
N GLU A 145 14.33 -10.44 11.23
CA GLU A 145 15.24 -10.35 12.38
C GLU A 145 15.44 -11.71 13.09
#